data_c28a151e59bcecb9ce2e5418e732ea73
#
_entry.id   c28a151e59bcecb9ce2e5418e732ea73
#
_cell.length_a   1.000
_cell.length_b   1.000
_cell.length_c   1.000
_cell.angle_alpha   90.00
_cell.angle_beta   90.00
_cell.angle_gamma   90.00
#
_symmetry.space_group_name_H-M   'P 1'
#
loop_
_entity.id
_entity.type
_entity.pdbx_description
1 polymer ?
#
loop_
_entity_poly.entity_id
_entity_poly.type
_entity_poly.pdbx_seq_one_letter_code
_entity_poly.pdbx_strand_id
1 'polypeptide(L)'
;MRNKYLLSLFAALGFSGCGNNNEIWDEPCYYGPGPDWTPDIIISSQVQNEEKETINGIRVVSSYMNQEDSLITDTAYTESREIEHYTVGGIAINTFKFEEYPPKKSEMYLEYTDVDGEKNGAYQTKKIRIQDLGKEGKVTLFKEEKKEEE
;
A
#
# COMPACT_ATOMS: atom_id res chain seq x y z
N MET A 1 14.09 35.11 -36.45
CA MET A 1 13.10 35.71 -35.53
C MET A 1 11.76 35.00 -35.64
N ARG A 2 11.63 33.75 -35.18
CA ARG A 2 10.35 33.08 -35.41
C ARG A 2 9.93 32.01 -34.37
N ASN A 3 10.51 31.99 -33.18
CA ASN A 3 10.13 30.99 -32.17
C ASN A 3 9.86 31.52 -30.75
N LYS A 4 9.81 32.85 -30.57
CA LYS A 4 9.59 33.44 -29.25
C LYS A 4 8.10 33.50 -28.86
N TYR A 5 7.18 33.41 -29.82
CA TYR A 5 5.74 33.52 -29.55
C TYR A 5 5.04 32.16 -29.36
N LEU A 6 5.67 31.07 -29.77
CA LEU A 6 5.08 29.73 -29.56
C LEU A 6 5.21 29.25 -28.09
N LEU A 7 6.31 29.63 -27.42
CA LEU A 7 6.53 29.26 -26.02
C LEU A 7 5.60 29.98 -25.04
N SER A 8 5.16 31.20 -25.37
CA SER A 8 4.24 31.97 -24.53
C SER A 8 2.80 31.47 -24.61
N LEU A 9 2.42 30.79 -25.70
CA LEU A 9 1.09 30.24 -25.87
C LEU A 9 0.89 28.97 -25.02
N PHE A 10 1.93 28.14 -24.85
CA PHE A 10 1.88 26.96 -24.00
C PHE A 10 1.82 27.27 -22.50
N ALA A 11 2.43 28.38 -22.07
CA ALA A 11 2.33 28.84 -20.68
C ALA A 11 0.93 29.34 -20.33
N ALA A 12 0.16 29.84 -21.31
CA ALA A 12 -1.23 30.30 -21.10
C ALA A 12 -2.25 29.16 -21.06
N LEU A 13 -1.89 27.95 -21.51
CA LEU A 13 -2.78 26.78 -21.50
C LEU A 13 -2.70 25.96 -20.21
N GLY A 14 -1.95 26.43 -19.20
CA GLY A 14 -1.96 25.80 -17.87
C GLY A 14 -1.38 24.39 -17.82
N PHE A 15 -0.54 24.02 -18.81
CA PHE A 15 0.29 22.81 -18.67
C PHE A 15 1.49 23.09 -17.76
N SER A 16 1.22 23.43 -16.51
CA SER A 16 2.21 23.24 -15.47
C SER A 16 2.29 21.73 -15.27
N GLY A 17 3.29 21.12 -15.89
CA GLY A 17 3.56 19.70 -15.71
C GLY A 17 3.70 19.41 -14.21
N CYS A 18 3.01 18.38 -13.76
CA CYS A 18 3.25 17.79 -12.45
C CYS A 18 4.76 17.56 -12.34
N GLY A 19 5.38 18.25 -11.37
CA GLY A 19 6.82 18.23 -11.19
C GLY A 19 7.33 16.80 -11.02
N ASN A 20 8.45 16.55 -11.63
CA ASN A 20 9.15 15.28 -11.66
C ASN A 20 9.83 15.02 -10.29
N ASN A 21 9.03 14.78 -9.25
CA ASN A 21 9.52 14.30 -7.97
C ASN A 21 9.40 12.80 -7.95
N ASN A 22 10.53 12.12 -7.84
CA ASN A 22 10.66 10.66 -7.75
C ASN A 22 10.07 10.03 -6.46
N GLU A 23 9.06 10.64 -5.89
CA GLU A 23 8.29 10.05 -4.81
C GLU A 23 7.07 9.37 -5.43
N ILE A 24 7.08 8.04 -5.41
CA ILE A 24 6.03 7.14 -5.96
C ILE A 24 4.63 7.42 -5.38
N TRP A 25 4.51 8.40 -4.50
CA TRP A 25 3.31 8.75 -3.75
C TRP A 25 3.00 10.25 -3.79
N ASP A 26 3.34 10.94 -4.88
CA ASP A 26 2.88 12.30 -5.09
C ASP A 26 1.35 12.32 -5.04
N GLU A 27 0.83 13.33 -4.36
CA GLU A 27 -0.60 13.57 -4.26
C GLU A 27 -1.24 13.41 -5.64
N PRO A 28 -2.38 12.72 -5.75
CA PRO A 28 -3.02 12.49 -7.03
C PRO A 28 -3.22 13.83 -7.73
N CYS A 29 -2.66 13.97 -8.94
CA CYS A 29 -2.89 15.14 -9.76
C CYS A 29 -4.39 15.24 -10.04
N TYR A 30 -5.03 16.18 -9.41
CA TYR A 30 -6.45 16.44 -9.54
C TYR A 30 -6.74 17.07 -10.90
N TYR A 31 -7.11 16.26 -11.88
CA TYR A 31 -7.65 16.74 -13.14
C TYR A 31 -9.16 16.89 -13.04
N GLY A 32 -9.58 18.07 -12.58
CA GLY A 32 -10.95 18.57 -12.72
C GLY A 32 -11.99 17.94 -11.78
N PRO A 33 -13.07 18.63 -11.51
CA PRO A 33 -14.16 18.15 -10.68
C PRO A 33 -15.04 17.18 -11.47
N GLY A 34 -14.74 15.90 -11.36
CA GLY A 34 -15.76 14.89 -11.54
C GLY A 34 -16.49 14.75 -10.21
N PRO A 35 -17.81 14.91 -10.14
CA PRO A 35 -18.52 14.99 -8.87
C PRO A 35 -18.51 13.70 -8.04
N ASP A 36 -18.05 12.57 -8.56
CA ASP A 36 -18.22 11.26 -7.92
C ASP A 36 -16.98 10.34 -8.01
N TRP A 37 -15.76 10.88 -8.20
CA TRP A 37 -14.58 10.03 -8.31
C TRP A 37 -13.70 10.10 -7.05
N THR A 38 -13.83 9.09 -6.22
CA THR A 38 -12.89 8.81 -5.13
C THR A 38 -11.89 7.76 -5.60
N PRO A 39 -10.59 8.06 -5.64
CA PRO A 39 -9.61 7.09 -6.10
C PRO A 39 -9.43 5.98 -5.06
N ASP A 40 -9.60 4.73 -5.48
CA ASP A 40 -9.18 3.59 -4.68
C ASP A 40 -7.64 3.58 -4.59
N ILE A 41 -7.12 3.37 -3.38
CA ILE A 41 -5.68 3.17 -3.18
C ILE A 41 -5.41 1.67 -3.07
N ILE A 42 -4.61 1.15 -4.00
CA ILE A 42 -4.19 -0.25 -4.00
C ILE A 42 -2.78 -0.33 -3.42
N ILE A 43 -2.62 -1.10 -2.35
CA ILE A 43 -1.33 -1.35 -1.70
C ILE A 43 -0.95 -2.81 -1.91
N SER A 44 0.18 -3.02 -2.58
CA SER A 44 0.82 -4.33 -2.65
C SER A 44 1.90 -4.43 -1.60
N SER A 45 1.88 -5.49 -0.80
CA SER A 45 2.94 -5.79 0.17
C SER A 45 3.46 -7.21 0.00
N GLN A 46 4.76 -7.40 0.25
CA GLN A 46 5.41 -8.69 0.26
C GLN A 46 5.85 -9.03 1.68
N VAL A 47 5.36 -10.16 2.20
CA VAL A 47 5.69 -10.63 3.55
C VAL A 47 6.81 -11.67 3.49
N GLN A 48 7.80 -11.49 4.33
CA GLN A 48 8.97 -12.37 4.44
C GLN A 48 9.33 -12.61 5.92
N ASN A 49 10.08 -13.68 6.17
CA ASN A 49 10.71 -13.93 7.48
C ASN A 49 12.07 -13.21 7.62
N GLU A 50 12.76 -13.44 8.74
CA GLU A 50 14.07 -12.86 9.04
C GLU A 50 15.16 -13.36 8.05
N GLU A 51 14.98 -14.54 7.48
CA GLU A 51 15.86 -15.15 6.49
C GLU A 51 15.57 -14.68 5.05
N LYS A 52 14.61 -13.73 4.90
CA LYS A 52 14.11 -13.18 3.64
C LYS A 52 13.34 -14.19 2.76
N GLU A 53 12.86 -15.26 3.34
CA GLU A 53 11.98 -16.19 2.67
C GLU A 53 10.55 -15.66 2.72
N THR A 54 9.82 -15.76 1.60
CA THR A 54 8.45 -15.26 1.49
C THR A 54 7.46 -16.17 2.22
N ILE A 55 6.47 -15.57 2.87
CA ILE A 55 5.48 -16.28 3.67
C ILE A 55 4.10 -16.12 3.05
N ASN A 56 3.48 -17.24 2.67
CA ASN A 56 2.08 -17.28 2.25
C ASN A 56 1.16 -17.58 3.45
N GLY A 57 -0.14 -17.27 3.32
CA GLY A 57 -1.13 -17.56 4.35
C GLY A 57 -1.26 -16.49 5.44
N ILE A 58 -0.47 -15.43 5.39
CA ILE A 58 -0.61 -14.30 6.32
C ILE A 58 -1.85 -13.48 5.94
N ARG A 59 -2.74 -13.28 6.90
CA ARG A 59 -3.87 -12.37 6.77
C ARG A 59 -3.40 -10.92 6.91
N VAL A 60 -3.75 -10.08 5.93
CA VAL A 60 -3.41 -8.67 5.93
C VAL A 60 -4.69 -7.85 5.94
N VAL A 61 -4.95 -7.17 7.06
CA VAL A 61 -6.11 -6.30 7.22
C VAL A 61 -5.68 -4.85 7.03
N SER A 62 -6.21 -4.20 6.01
CA SER A 62 -6.11 -2.76 5.85
C SER A 62 -7.20 -2.06 6.65
N SER A 63 -6.91 -0.94 7.29
CA SER A 63 -7.86 -0.22 8.12
C SER A 63 -7.61 1.27 8.15
N TYR A 64 -8.70 2.06 8.22
CA TYR A 64 -8.68 3.50 8.47
C TYR A 64 -10.00 3.94 9.13
N MET A 65 -9.99 5.10 9.78
CA MET A 65 -11.22 5.74 10.27
C MET A 65 -11.76 6.67 9.21
N ASN A 66 -13.06 6.57 8.89
CA ASN A 66 -13.72 7.53 8.01
C ASN A 66 -14.13 8.81 8.77
N GLN A 67 -14.74 9.77 8.09
CA GLN A 67 -15.14 11.04 8.69
C GLN A 67 -16.27 10.90 9.75
N GLU A 68 -16.99 9.79 9.73
CA GLU A 68 -18.05 9.47 10.69
C GLU A 68 -17.52 8.67 11.90
N ASP A 69 -16.19 8.63 12.10
CA ASP A 69 -15.50 7.85 13.12
C ASP A 69 -15.80 6.34 13.04
N SER A 70 -16.15 5.85 11.85
CA SER A 70 -16.35 4.43 11.60
C SER A 70 -15.06 3.79 11.08
N LEU A 71 -14.73 2.61 11.64
CA LEU A 71 -13.57 1.83 11.19
C LEU A 71 -13.91 1.09 9.89
N ILE A 72 -13.23 1.44 8.82
CA ILE A 72 -13.32 0.75 7.53
C ILE A 72 -12.17 -0.23 7.40
N THR A 73 -12.46 -1.45 6.99
CA THR A 73 -11.47 -2.51 6.84
C THR A 73 -11.65 -3.27 5.52
N ASP A 74 -10.54 -3.76 4.98
CA ASP A 74 -10.50 -4.74 3.90
C ASP A 74 -9.47 -5.82 4.24
N THR A 75 -9.67 -7.04 3.73
CA THR A 75 -8.83 -8.18 4.09
C THR A 75 -8.28 -8.85 2.84
N ALA A 76 -6.98 -9.07 2.83
CA ALA A 76 -6.28 -9.88 1.84
C ALA A 76 -5.44 -10.96 2.55
N TYR A 77 -4.99 -11.94 1.78
CA TYR A 77 -4.07 -12.99 2.24
C TYR A 77 -2.83 -12.99 1.36
N THR A 78 -1.69 -13.29 1.97
CA THR A 78 -0.47 -13.47 1.18
C THR A 78 -0.51 -14.78 0.41
N GLU A 79 -0.20 -14.70 -0.85
CA GLU A 79 -0.19 -15.83 -1.78
C GLU A 79 0.97 -15.72 -2.77
N SER A 80 1.26 -16.81 -3.46
CA SER A 80 2.18 -16.79 -4.59
C SER A 80 1.47 -16.30 -5.83
N ARG A 81 2.11 -15.36 -6.56
CA ARG A 81 1.59 -14.82 -7.82
C ARG A 81 2.62 -14.99 -8.94
N GLU A 82 2.12 -15.28 -10.11
CA GLU A 82 2.94 -15.24 -11.32
C GLU A 82 3.03 -13.78 -11.81
N ILE A 83 4.27 -13.30 -11.93
CA ILE A 83 4.57 -11.99 -12.50
C ILE A 83 5.49 -12.22 -13.68
N GLU A 84 5.00 -11.99 -14.89
CA GLU A 84 5.69 -12.30 -16.14
C GLU A 84 6.06 -13.80 -16.23
N HIS A 85 7.30 -14.15 -15.90
CA HIS A 85 7.83 -15.53 -15.96
C HIS A 85 8.32 -16.06 -14.61
N TYR A 86 8.06 -15.32 -13.53
CA TYR A 86 8.53 -15.67 -12.19
C TYR A 86 7.36 -15.82 -11.22
N THR A 87 7.44 -16.82 -10.35
CA THR A 87 6.52 -16.94 -9.21
C THR A 87 7.11 -16.20 -8.04
N VAL A 88 6.36 -15.21 -7.52
CA VAL A 88 6.72 -14.44 -6.34
C VAL A 88 5.75 -14.80 -5.22
N GLY A 89 6.29 -15.26 -4.09
CA GLY A 89 5.51 -15.61 -2.90
C GLY A 89 5.29 -14.43 -1.96
N GLY A 90 4.37 -14.62 -1.01
CA GLY A 90 4.13 -13.69 0.09
C GLY A 90 3.46 -12.38 -0.32
N ILE A 91 2.76 -12.33 -1.45
CA ILE A 91 2.13 -11.10 -1.96
C ILE A 91 0.70 -10.96 -1.45
N ALA A 92 0.41 -9.85 -0.77
CA ALA A 92 -0.95 -9.40 -0.46
C ALA A 92 -1.26 -8.11 -1.22
N ILE A 93 -2.47 -7.99 -1.73
CA ILE A 93 -2.99 -6.77 -2.37
C ILE A 93 -4.22 -6.33 -1.60
N ASN A 94 -4.12 -5.20 -0.92
CA ASN A 94 -5.22 -4.57 -0.20
C ASN A 94 -5.72 -3.35 -0.96
N THR A 95 -7.04 -3.15 -0.96
CA THR A 95 -7.68 -2.00 -1.60
C THR A 95 -8.34 -1.14 -0.54
N PHE A 96 -7.95 0.14 -0.47
CA PHE A 96 -8.64 1.14 0.31
C PHE A 96 -9.65 1.84 -0.58
N LYS A 97 -10.94 1.67 -0.27
CA LYS A 97 -12.04 2.33 -0.96
C LYS A 97 -12.51 3.50 -0.14
N PHE A 98 -12.63 4.67 -0.76
CA PHE A 98 -13.05 5.89 -0.08
C PHE A 98 -14.36 6.38 -0.70
N GLU A 99 -15.33 6.73 0.13
CA GLU A 99 -16.56 7.40 -0.29
C GLU A 99 -16.37 8.91 -0.37
N GLU A 100 -15.32 9.41 0.28
CA GLU A 100 -14.93 10.81 0.37
C GLU A 100 -13.42 10.95 0.18
N TYR A 101 -12.83 12.08 0.61
CA TYR A 101 -11.38 12.27 0.54
C TYR A 101 -10.64 11.23 1.40
N PRO A 102 -9.58 10.63 0.87
CA PRO A 102 -8.79 9.66 1.62
C PRO A 102 -8.18 10.31 2.87
N PRO A 103 -8.11 9.60 4.01
CA PRO A 103 -7.40 10.05 5.18
C PRO A 103 -5.91 10.17 4.89
N LYS A 104 -5.17 10.82 5.80
CA LYS A 104 -3.72 10.87 5.68
C LYS A 104 -3.12 9.47 5.79
N LYS A 105 -2.05 9.20 5.05
CA LYS A 105 -1.33 7.91 5.10
C LYS A 105 -0.87 7.53 6.52
N SER A 106 -0.70 8.51 7.41
CA SER A 106 -0.41 8.30 8.85
C SER A 106 -1.58 7.70 9.63
N GLU A 107 -2.80 7.76 9.08
CA GLU A 107 -4.04 7.28 9.70
C GLU A 107 -4.53 5.98 9.07
N MET A 108 -3.79 5.44 8.10
CA MET A 108 -4.07 4.20 7.40
C MET A 108 -3.09 3.12 7.84
N TYR A 109 -3.61 1.93 8.13
CA TYR A 109 -2.83 0.82 8.69
C TYR A 109 -2.96 -0.45 7.89
N LEU A 110 -1.90 -1.26 7.91
CA LEU A 110 -1.91 -2.68 7.54
C LEU A 110 -1.54 -3.50 8.78
N GLU A 111 -2.35 -4.50 9.09
CA GLU A 111 -2.10 -5.45 10.17
C GLU A 111 -1.90 -6.84 9.59
N TYR A 112 -0.75 -7.42 9.86
CA TYR A 112 -0.31 -8.74 9.41
C TYR A 112 -0.47 -9.73 10.54
N THR A 113 -1.29 -10.76 10.34
CA THR A 113 -1.54 -11.80 11.35
C THR A 113 -1.37 -13.17 10.72
N ASP A 114 -0.56 -13.99 11.34
CA ASP A 114 -0.48 -15.41 11.02
C ASP A 114 -1.77 -16.10 11.46
N VAL A 115 -2.47 -16.72 10.53
CA VAL A 115 -3.75 -17.39 10.79
C VAL A 115 -3.71 -18.90 10.56
N ASP A 116 -2.62 -19.42 10.00
CA ASP A 116 -2.43 -20.84 9.77
C ASP A 116 -1.53 -21.51 10.84
N GLY A 117 -1.02 -20.70 11.77
CA GLY A 117 -0.25 -21.13 12.92
C GLY A 117 1.08 -21.77 12.54
N GLU A 118 1.30 -23.03 12.92
CA GLU A 118 2.59 -23.71 12.74
C GLU A 118 2.88 -24.15 11.31
N LYS A 119 1.96 -23.99 10.36
CA LYS A 119 2.08 -24.56 9.00
C LYS A 119 3.24 -23.97 8.21
N ASN A 120 3.54 -22.67 8.41
CA ASN A 120 4.68 -21.95 7.82
C ASN A 120 5.59 -21.35 8.89
N GLY A 121 5.47 -21.75 10.16
CA GLY A 121 6.05 -21.14 11.34
C GLY A 121 5.08 -20.14 11.97
N ALA A 122 5.04 -20.08 13.30
CA ALA A 122 4.23 -19.12 14.03
C ALA A 122 4.93 -17.75 14.01
N TYR A 123 4.22 -16.71 13.54
CA TYR A 123 4.77 -15.36 13.43
C TYR A 123 3.97 -14.37 14.28
N GLN A 124 4.68 -13.41 14.85
CA GLN A 124 4.08 -12.35 15.64
C GLN A 124 3.24 -11.42 14.77
N THR A 125 2.08 -11.02 15.28
CA THR A 125 1.25 -9.99 14.63
C THR A 125 2.02 -8.67 14.53
N LYS A 126 1.97 -8.03 13.37
CA LYS A 126 2.63 -6.75 13.10
C LYS A 126 1.65 -5.75 12.49
N LYS A 127 1.58 -4.55 13.08
CA LYS A 127 0.79 -3.44 12.56
C LYS A 127 1.70 -2.32 12.09
N ILE A 128 1.49 -1.84 10.87
CA ILE A 128 2.31 -0.82 10.22
C ILE A 128 1.40 0.26 9.67
N ARG A 129 1.79 1.53 9.81
CA ARG A 129 1.13 2.63 9.09
C ARG A 129 1.59 2.62 7.63
N ILE A 130 0.70 3.00 6.72
CA ILE A 130 1.02 3.04 5.28
C ILE A 130 2.22 3.95 5.00
N GLN A 131 2.35 5.06 5.70
CA GLN A 131 3.50 5.96 5.55
C GLN A 131 4.85 5.32 5.92
N ASP A 132 4.84 4.30 6.80
CA ASP A 132 6.04 3.60 7.28
C ASP A 132 6.34 2.34 6.43
N LEU A 133 5.46 2.03 5.48
CA LEU A 133 5.71 0.97 4.50
C LEU A 133 6.77 1.44 3.51
N GLY A 134 7.93 0.79 3.50
CA GLY A 134 9.02 1.15 2.61
C GLY A 134 8.63 1.07 1.12
N LYS A 135 9.39 1.75 0.26
CA LYS A 135 9.14 1.82 -1.19
C LYS A 135 8.99 0.45 -1.88
N GLU A 136 9.64 -0.57 -1.35
CA GLU A 136 9.56 -1.94 -1.88
C GLU A 136 8.34 -2.71 -1.38
N GLY A 137 7.57 -2.16 -0.44
CA GLY A 137 6.42 -2.83 0.17
C GLY A 137 6.77 -4.11 0.94
N LYS A 138 8.03 -4.32 1.29
CA LYS A 138 8.49 -5.51 2.01
C LYS A 138 8.27 -5.39 3.51
N VAL A 139 7.70 -6.43 4.09
CA VAL A 139 7.42 -6.53 5.53
C VAL A 139 8.04 -7.79 6.09
N THR A 140 8.92 -7.64 7.08
CA THR A 140 9.51 -8.77 7.78
C THR A 140 8.70 -9.08 9.03
N LEU A 141 8.26 -10.33 9.16
CA LEU A 141 7.64 -10.87 10.37
C LEU A 141 8.68 -11.67 11.16
N PHE A 142 8.59 -11.59 12.48
CA PHE A 142 9.44 -12.31 13.41
C PHE A 142 8.69 -13.53 13.94
N LYS A 143 9.41 -14.64 14.10
CA LYS A 143 8.84 -15.85 14.73
C LYS A 143 8.42 -15.57 16.17
N GLU A 144 7.35 -16.21 16.60
CA GLU A 144 6.98 -16.20 18.01
C GLU A 144 8.05 -16.97 18.82
N GLU A 145 8.50 -16.36 19.91
CA GLU A 145 9.35 -17.05 20.86
C GLU A 145 8.50 -18.12 21.57
N LYS A 146 8.88 -19.38 21.44
CA LYS A 146 8.27 -20.45 22.24
C LYS A 146 8.60 -20.14 23.70
N LYS A 147 7.57 -19.82 24.48
CA LYS A 147 7.72 -19.81 25.94
C LYS A 147 8.01 -21.25 26.35
N GLU A 148 9.21 -21.51 26.80
CA GLU A 148 9.53 -22.75 27.50
C GLU A 148 8.63 -22.74 28.75
N GLU A 149 7.64 -23.64 28.80
CA GLU A 149 6.89 -23.92 30.02
C GLU A 149 7.86 -24.60 30.99
N GLU A 150 8.23 -23.89 32.07
CA GLU A 150 8.91 -24.45 33.23
C GLU A 150 7.96 -25.33 34.03
#